data_25ddb10cd8c313a3fb1da6dbd0267672
#
_entry.id   25ddb10cd8c313a3fb1da6dbd0267672
#
_cell.length_a   1.000
_cell.length_b   1.000
_cell.length_c   1.000
_cell.angle_alpha   90.00
_cell.angle_beta   90.00
_cell.angle_gamma   90.00
#
_symmetry.space_group_name_H-M   'P 1'
#
loop_
_entity.id
_entity.type
_entity.pdbx_description
1 polymer ?
#
loop_
_entity_poly.entity_id
_entity_poly.type
_entity_poly.pdbx_seq_one_letter_code
_entity_poly.pdbx_strand_id
1 'polypeptide(L)'
;MSDTLKITLLGTGIPNPDMNAFGTSTLIEAGDEVVMLDCGRGAVIRLAQAGYPLGYVDTIIISHYHSDHFSGLFDLAMTGTIQQPFSNRGGPLHVYGPPGIDDIAEGAWQATKPDRDIRVADHEIDPEHMRIIPYTYEQEGVVYDRGGLRIIAIEVDHGEFIRPAYAFRVEYGGRVFVHSHDTRYNENLTAQAQGADVFIHEIAAARPQTLIDYPRIQVAIDHHATPEDVGRVFTQTRPKLAMLTHLVMLPPDPPTIEELCAGVATEYDGIVLVAEDLMTIEIGNNISVIPVHHGRNGAGHKPLKSRG
;
A
#
# COMPACT_ATOMS: atom_id res chain seq x y z
N MET A 1 13.34 -17.77 -14.53
CA MET A 1 12.83 -16.88 -13.46
C MET A 1 11.35 -17.18 -13.30
N SER A 2 10.79 -17.11 -12.13
CA SER A 2 9.34 -17.30 -11.93
C SER A 2 8.59 -16.13 -12.53
N ASP A 3 7.62 -16.39 -13.40
CA ASP A 3 6.71 -15.35 -13.94
C ASP A 3 5.57 -15.00 -12.95
N THR A 4 5.78 -15.26 -11.66
CA THR A 4 4.80 -15.03 -10.62
C THR A 4 4.98 -13.62 -10.06
N LEU A 5 3.89 -12.85 -10.06
CA LEU A 5 3.78 -11.59 -9.34
C LEU A 5 3.22 -11.88 -7.96
N LYS A 6 3.98 -11.55 -6.91
CA LYS A 6 3.58 -11.80 -5.54
C LYS A 6 3.30 -10.49 -4.82
N ILE A 7 2.14 -10.42 -4.18
CA ILE A 7 1.62 -9.26 -3.45
C ILE A 7 1.44 -9.66 -1.99
N THR A 8 2.04 -8.92 -1.07
CA THR A 8 1.80 -9.09 0.37
C THR A 8 1.21 -7.81 0.94
N LEU A 9 0.01 -7.88 1.47
CA LEU A 9 -0.69 -6.76 2.08
C LEU A 9 -0.14 -6.56 3.49
N LEU A 10 0.73 -5.57 3.67
CA LEU A 10 1.33 -5.29 4.98
C LEU A 10 0.41 -4.44 5.86
N GLY A 11 -0.45 -3.64 5.24
CA GLY A 11 -1.43 -2.83 5.93
C GLY A 11 -2.63 -2.54 5.03
N THR A 12 -3.83 -2.72 5.58
CA THR A 12 -5.12 -2.59 4.88
C THR A 12 -6.05 -1.59 5.58
N GLY A 13 -5.53 -0.91 6.62
CA GLY A 13 -6.30 -0.01 7.47
C GLY A 13 -6.31 1.43 6.99
N ILE A 14 -6.98 2.27 7.77
CA ILE A 14 -7.31 3.68 7.56
C ILE A 14 -6.54 4.56 8.54
N PRO A 15 -6.68 5.91 8.51
CA PRO A 15 -6.00 6.79 9.47
C PRO A 15 -6.29 6.47 10.95
N ASN A 16 -7.48 5.97 11.26
CA ASN A 16 -7.83 5.53 12.61
C ASN A 16 -7.05 4.26 12.97
N PRO A 17 -6.28 4.26 14.07
CA PRO A 17 -5.46 3.11 14.41
C PRO A 17 -6.30 1.90 14.81
N ASP A 18 -6.01 0.76 14.17
CA ASP A 18 -6.52 -0.56 14.51
C ASP A 18 -5.33 -1.54 14.65
N MET A 19 -5.37 -2.41 15.65
CA MET A 19 -4.33 -3.41 15.88
C MET A 19 -4.34 -4.54 14.83
N ASN A 20 -5.45 -4.73 14.15
CA ASN A 20 -5.64 -5.76 13.13
C ASN A 20 -5.44 -5.24 11.71
N ALA A 21 -5.57 -3.91 11.49
CA ALA A 21 -5.46 -3.26 10.20
C ALA A 21 -4.55 -2.02 10.33
N PHE A 22 -3.29 -2.17 9.94
CA PHE A 22 -2.29 -1.09 9.96
C PHE A 22 -2.43 -0.20 8.73
N GLY A 23 -1.77 0.97 8.75
CA GLY A 23 -1.81 1.93 7.65
C GLY A 23 -1.37 1.30 6.32
N THR A 24 -1.97 1.77 5.23
CA THR A 24 -1.82 1.20 3.89
C THR A 24 -0.37 0.96 3.50
N SER A 25 -0.06 -0.29 3.17
CA SER A 25 1.27 -0.71 2.71
C SER A 25 1.16 -2.04 1.96
N THR A 26 1.66 -2.09 0.74
CA THR A 26 1.58 -3.29 -0.10
C THR A 26 2.95 -3.63 -0.67
N LEU A 27 3.49 -4.80 -0.33
CA LEU A 27 4.77 -5.29 -0.84
C LEU A 27 4.57 -6.04 -2.14
N ILE A 28 5.31 -5.65 -3.18
CA ILE A 28 5.34 -6.26 -4.51
C ILE A 28 6.66 -6.99 -4.67
N GLU A 29 6.63 -8.27 -5.01
CA GLU A 29 7.79 -9.07 -5.38
C GLU A 29 7.60 -9.62 -6.80
N ALA A 30 8.50 -9.28 -7.72
CA ALA A 30 8.44 -9.65 -9.13
C ALA A 30 9.84 -9.98 -9.66
N GLY A 31 10.16 -11.26 -9.79
CA GLY A 31 11.53 -11.69 -10.10
C GLY A 31 12.52 -11.24 -9.04
N ASP A 32 13.44 -10.36 -9.41
CA ASP A 32 14.44 -9.78 -8.50
C ASP A 32 14.02 -8.39 -7.97
N GLU A 33 12.93 -7.83 -8.50
CA GLU A 33 12.44 -6.53 -8.07
C GLU A 33 11.57 -6.65 -6.82
N VAL A 34 11.77 -5.70 -5.89
CA VAL A 34 11.01 -5.55 -4.66
C VAL A 34 10.63 -4.09 -4.52
N VAL A 35 9.33 -3.81 -4.52
CA VAL A 35 8.79 -2.46 -4.40
C VAL A 35 7.68 -2.47 -3.36
N MET A 36 7.57 -1.43 -2.56
CA MET A 36 6.43 -1.25 -1.66
C MET A 36 5.57 -0.08 -2.16
N LEU A 37 4.28 -0.32 -2.31
CA LEU A 37 3.28 0.73 -2.56
C LEU A 37 2.77 1.22 -1.22
N ASP A 38 2.95 2.50 -0.96
CA ASP A 38 2.76 3.17 0.31
C ASP A 38 3.56 2.56 1.47
N CYS A 39 3.77 3.35 2.51
CA CYS A 39 4.48 2.95 3.72
C CYS A 39 3.78 3.57 4.94
N GLY A 40 2.61 3.05 5.24
CA GLY A 40 1.77 3.53 6.32
C GLY A 40 2.28 3.16 7.71
N ARG A 41 1.54 3.63 8.72
CA ARG A 41 1.86 3.35 10.12
C ARG A 41 1.95 1.85 10.37
N GLY A 42 3.08 1.39 10.90
CA GLY A 42 3.30 -0.01 11.28
C GLY A 42 3.80 -0.91 10.17
N ALA A 43 4.08 -0.41 8.96
CA ALA A 43 4.65 -1.18 7.85
C ALA A 43 5.91 -1.96 8.27
N VAL A 44 6.79 -1.35 9.08
CA VAL A 44 8.00 -1.98 9.61
C VAL A 44 7.68 -3.19 10.48
N ILE A 45 6.67 -3.08 11.34
CA ILE A 45 6.22 -4.19 12.20
C ILE A 45 5.68 -5.33 11.35
N ARG A 46 4.87 -5.01 10.34
CA ARG A 46 4.28 -6.02 9.43
C ARG A 46 5.31 -6.69 8.53
N LEU A 47 6.34 -5.96 8.05
CA LEU A 47 7.48 -6.57 7.35
C LEU A 47 8.17 -7.61 8.24
N ALA A 48 8.46 -7.27 9.49
CA ALA A 48 9.08 -8.20 10.44
C ALA A 48 8.18 -9.42 10.73
N GLN A 49 6.86 -9.22 10.90
CA GLN A 49 5.89 -10.30 11.11
C GLN A 49 5.75 -11.20 9.87
N ALA A 50 5.86 -10.64 8.67
CA ALA A 50 5.87 -11.39 7.42
C ALA A 50 7.20 -12.13 7.17
N GLY A 51 8.18 -11.98 8.07
CA GLY A 51 9.48 -12.65 8.00
C GLY A 51 10.47 -12.01 7.04
N TYR A 52 10.26 -10.75 6.66
CA TYR A 52 11.21 -10.00 5.83
C TYR A 52 12.22 -9.24 6.69
N PRO A 53 13.52 -9.25 6.33
CA PRO A 53 14.46 -8.29 6.88
C PRO A 53 14.03 -6.88 6.52
N LEU A 54 14.16 -5.91 7.45
CA LEU A 54 13.70 -4.53 7.18
C LEU A 54 14.50 -3.83 6.06
N GLY A 55 15.74 -4.25 5.84
CA GLY A 55 16.55 -3.81 4.70
C GLY A 55 16.22 -4.47 3.36
N TYR A 56 15.21 -5.36 3.32
CA TYR A 56 14.75 -6.01 2.09
C TYR A 56 14.08 -5.06 1.10
N VAL A 57 13.45 -4.02 1.64
CA VAL A 57 12.80 -2.96 0.87
C VAL A 57 13.72 -1.74 0.78
N ASP A 58 14.05 -1.33 -0.43
CA ASP A 58 14.79 -0.11 -0.72
C ASP A 58 14.06 0.84 -1.68
N THR A 59 12.91 0.42 -2.22
CA THR A 59 12.12 1.20 -3.18
C THR A 59 10.68 1.27 -2.73
N ILE A 60 10.14 2.49 -2.64
CA ILE A 60 8.76 2.77 -2.23
C ILE A 60 8.14 3.72 -3.25
N ILE A 61 6.84 3.56 -3.50
CA ILE A 61 6.04 4.45 -4.34
C ILE A 61 4.84 4.90 -3.53
N ILE A 62 4.68 6.21 -3.32
CA ILE A 62 3.63 6.81 -2.50
C ILE A 62 2.49 7.28 -3.38
N SER A 63 1.26 6.92 -3.02
CA SER A 63 0.03 7.28 -3.74
C SER A 63 -0.38 8.74 -3.49
N HIS A 64 -0.40 9.16 -2.23
CA HIS A 64 -0.72 10.51 -1.76
C HIS A 64 -0.24 10.73 -0.31
N TYR A 65 -0.49 11.92 0.28
CA TYR A 65 0.13 12.28 1.56
C TYR A 65 -0.82 12.30 2.76
N HIS A 66 -1.84 11.44 2.82
CA HIS A 66 -2.47 11.13 4.10
C HIS A 66 -1.52 10.29 4.97
N SER A 67 -1.58 10.52 6.28
CA SER A 67 -0.58 9.97 7.22
C SER A 67 -0.52 8.44 7.25
N ASP A 68 -1.61 7.78 6.98
CA ASP A 68 -1.71 6.32 6.93
C ASP A 68 -1.07 5.71 5.67
N HIS A 69 -0.63 6.52 4.70
CA HIS A 69 0.06 6.09 3.49
C HIS A 69 1.58 6.29 3.54
N PHE A 70 2.11 7.18 4.38
CA PHE A 70 3.56 7.46 4.37
C PHE A 70 4.23 7.55 5.74
N SER A 71 3.49 7.59 6.86
CA SER A 71 4.09 7.83 8.18
C SER A 71 5.10 6.78 8.65
N GLY A 72 5.09 5.59 8.05
CA GLY A 72 6.08 4.53 8.30
C GLY A 72 7.42 4.75 7.62
N LEU A 73 7.55 5.72 6.70
CA LEU A 73 8.80 6.00 5.99
C LEU A 73 9.96 6.33 6.93
N PHE A 74 9.71 7.13 7.97
CA PHE A 74 10.74 7.53 8.93
C PHE A 74 11.28 6.34 9.70
N ASP A 75 10.39 5.45 10.15
CA ASP A 75 10.75 4.24 10.85
C ASP A 75 11.54 3.29 9.94
N LEU A 76 11.11 3.08 8.70
CA LEU A 76 11.81 2.22 7.75
C LEU A 76 13.18 2.81 7.34
N ALA A 77 13.29 4.14 7.21
CA ALA A 77 14.55 4.80 6.89
C ALA A 77 15.60 4.55 7.98
N MET A 78 15.21 4.63 9.26
CA MET A 78 16.07 4.39 10.41
C MET A 78 16.35 2.90 10.63
N THR A 79 15.28 2.12 10.85
CA THR A 79 15.40 0.72 11.28
C THR A 79 15.90 -0.20 10.16
N GLY A 80 15.64 0.16 8.90
CA GLY A 80 16.14 -0.55 7.73
C GLY A 80 17.67 -0.61 7.62
N THR A 81 18.40 0.27 8.30
CA THR A 81 19.86 0.34 8.29
C THR A 81 20.54 -0.39 9.45
N ILE A 82 19.79 -0.82 10.46
CA ILE A 82 20.33 -1.52 11.63
C ILE A 82 21.06 -2.79 11.17
N GLN A 83 22.27 -3.02 11.73
CA GLN A 83 23.13 -4.14 11.32
C GLN A 83 22.50 -5.52 11.60
N GLN A 84 22.98 -6.52 10.84
CA GLN A 84 22.60 -7.92 11.02
C GLN A 84 22.47 -8.32 12.51
N PRO A 85 21.48 -9.20 12.84
CA PRO A 85 20.66 -9.99 11.92
C PRO A 85 19.33 -9.33 11.52
N PHE A 86 19.05 -8.09 11.89
CA PHE A 86 17.70 -7.50 11.82
C PHE A 86 17.35 -6.87 10.46
N SER A 87 18.31 -6.21 9.81
CA SER A 87 17.96 -5.45 8.61
C SER A 87 19.08 -5.30 7.58
N ASN A 88 20.03 -4.37 7.81
CA ASN A 88 21.22 -4.15 6.98
C ASN A 88 20.91 -3.73 5.53
N ARG A 89 20.07 -2.68 5.33
CA ARG A 89 19.99 -2.06 4.00
C ARG A 89 21.33 -1.39 3.70
N GLY A 90 21.97 -1.82 2.63
CA GLY A 90 23.29 -1.34 2.21
C GLY A 90 23.26 -0.08 1.35
N GLY A 91 22.23 0.77 1.48
CA GLY A 91 22.06 2.00 0.71
C GLY A 91 20.86 2.82 1.17
N PRO A 92 20.60 3.96 0.51
CA PRO A 92 19.47 4.83 0.82
C PRO A 92 18.13 4.17 0.45
N LEU A 93 17.05 4.78 0.93
CA LEU A 93 15.68 4.44 0.56
C LEU A 93 15.29 5.30 -0.65
N HIS A 94 14.92 4.67 -1.75
CA HIS A 94 14.44 5.33 -2.96
C HIS A 94 12.92 5.49 -2.88
N VAL A 95 12.43 6.73 -2.84
CA VAL A 95 10.99 6.98 -2.67
C VAL A 95 10.46 7.82 -3.83
N TYR A 96 9.57 7.20 -4.59
CA TYR A 96 8.82 7.86 -5.65
C TYR A 96 7.54 8.42 -5.06
N GLY A 97 7.20 9.67 -5.36
CA GLY A 97 5.99 10.29 -4.83
C GLY A 97 5.51 11.48 -5.65
N PRO A 98 4.28 11.93 -5.42
CA PRO A 98 3.79 13.18 -5.99
C PRO A 98 4.62 14.38 -5.51
N PRO A 99 4.39 15.61 -6.04
CA PRO A 99 4.99 16.84 -5.52
C PRO A 99 4.81 16.96 -4.01
N GLY A 100 5.91 17.23 -3.28
CA GLY A 100 5.98 17.25 -1.82
C GLY A 100 6.85 16.14 -1.23
N ILE A 101 7.26 15.13 -2.02
CA ILE A 101 8.13 14.06 -1.53
C ILE A 101 9.52 14.59 -1.11
N ASP A 102 10.00 15.65 -1.76
CA ASP A 102 11.26 16.32 -1.43
C ASP A 102 11.21 16.91 -0.02
N ASP A 103 10.10 17.57 0.35
CA ASP A 103 9.89 18.14 1.69
C ASP A 103 9.82 17.04 2.76
N ILE A 104 9.17 15.91 2.45
CA ILE A 104 9.10 14.75 3.34
C ILE A 104 10.49 14.15 3.53
N ALA A 105 11.27 13.98 2.46
CA ALA A 105 12.64 13.45 2.53
C ALA A 105 13.56 14.34 3.36
N GLU A 106 13.51 15.66 3.14
CA GLU A 106 14.29 16.62 3.94
C GLU A 106 13.80 16.64 5.40
N GLY A 107 12.49 16.67 5.63
CA GLY A 107 11.93 16.61 6.98
C GLY A 107 12.34 15.35 7.74
N ALA A 108 12.35 14.19 7.06
CA ALA A 108 12.82 12.92 7.61
C ALA A 108 14.30 13.01 8.00
N TRP A 109 15.14 13.55 7.13
CA TRP A 109 16.58 13.74 7.37
C TRP A 109 16.86 14.61 8.59
N GLN A 110 16.10 15.68 8.76
CA GLN A 110 16.22 16.57 9.92
C GLN A 110 15.69 15.92 11.21
N ALA A 111 14.53 15.28 11.15
CA ALA A 111 13.91 14.66 12.32
C ALA A 111 14.75 13.48 12.88
N THR A 112 15.42 12.73 12.02
CA THR A 112 16.22 11.57 12.40
C THR A 112 17.68 11.91 12.78
N LYS A 113 18.06 13.19 12.68
CA LYS A 113 19.45 13.62 12.96
C LYS A 113 19.99 13.16 14.32
N PRO A 114 19.25 13.27 15.46
CA PRO A 114 19.80 12.85 16.75
C PRO A 114 20.16 11.35 16.81
N ASP A 115 19.28 10.48 16.30
CA ASP A 115 19.55 9.03 16.25
C ASP A 115 20.73 8.72 15.30
N ARG A 116 20.74 9.35 14.14
CA ARG A 116 21.82 9.20 13.16
C ARG A 116 23.18 9.61 13.72
N ASP A 117 23.28 10.77 14.40
CA ASP A 117 24.53 11.25 14.98
C ASP A 117 25.08 10.26 16.02
N ILE A 118 24.20 9.66 16.85
CA ILE A 118 24.57 8.64 17.83
C ILE A 118 25.15 7.40 17.12
N ARG A 119 24.43 6.85 16.15
CA ARG A 119 24.83 5.63 15.45
C ARG A 119 26.11 5.81 14.61
N VAL A 120 26.31 6.99 14.05
CA VAL A 120 27.54 7.32 13.33
C VAL A 120 28.73 7.42 14.30
N ALA A 121 28.53 8.03 15.46
CA ALA A 121 29.57 8.12 16.50
C ALA A 121 29.99 6.74 17.04
N ASP A 122 29.03 5.82 17.13
CA ASP A 122 29.25 4.43 17.56
C ASP A 122 29.69 3.50 16.42
N HIS A 123 29.92 4.03 15.21
CA HIS A 123 30.32 3.26 14.02
C HIS A 123 29.31 2.16 13.62
N GLU A 124 28.03 2.32 13.93
CA GLU A 124 26.99 1.34 13.63
C GLU A 124 26.51 1.41 12.18
N ILE A 125 26.47 2.60 11.58
CA ILE A 125 25.89 2.81 10.25
C ILE A 125 26.72 3.79 9.41
N ASP A 126 26.56 3.69 8.09
CA ASP A 126 26.85 4.79 7.17
C ASP A 126 25.66 5.75 7.16
N PRO A 127 25.83 7.06 7.45
CA PRO A 127 24.71 8.01 7.48
C PRO A 127 23.93 8.08 6.17
N GLU A 128 24.59 7.86 5.03
CA GLU A 128 23.94 7.91 3.72
C GLU A 128 22.90 6.78 3.54
N HIS A 129 23.04 5.68 4.26
CA HIS A 129 22.03 4.60 4.23
C HIS A 129 20.70 5.00 4.86
N MET A 130 20.67 6.00 5.75
CA MET A 130 19.44 6.54 6.33
C MET A 130 18.73 7.56 5.42
N ARG A 131 19.36 7.98 4.32
CA ARG A 131 18.74 8.94 3.42
C ARG A 131 17.50 8.36 2.75
N ILE A 132 16.53 9.26 2.53
CA ILE A 132 15.48 9.09 1.54
C ILE A 132 15.92 9.87 0.31
N ILE A 133 16.02 9.19 -0.83
CA ILE A 133 16.26 9.80 -2.13
C ILE A 133 14.90 9.97 -2.82
N PRO A 134 14.39 11.19 -2.93
CA PRO A 134 13.09 11.43 -3.54
C PRO A 134 13.16 11.39 -5.07
N TYR A 135 12.09 10.88 -5.69
CA TYR A 135 11.83 10.92 -7.12
C TYR A 135 10.40 11.41 -7.33
N THR A 136 10.25 12.66 -7.76
CA THR A 136 8.92 13.27 -7.95
C THR A 136 8.35 12.87 -9.29
N TYR A 137 7.09 12.40 -9.31
CA TYR A 137 6.28 12.26 -10.53
C TYR A 137 5.08 13.20 -10.45
N GLU A 138 4.89 14.01 -11.51
CA GLU A 138 3.92 15.13 -11.53
C GLU A 138 2.61 14.78 -12.25
N GLN A 139 2.56 13.63 -12.93
CA GLN A 139 1.42 13.22 -13.74
C GLN A 139 1.29 11.69 -13.79
N GLU A 140 0.13 11.23 -14.21
CA GLU A 140 -0.08 9.80 -14.45
C GLU A 140 0.88 9.24 -15.52
N GLY A 141 1.14 7.94 -15.43
CA GLY A 141 2.01 7.23 -16.37
C GLY A 141 2.97 6.27 -15.64
N VAL A 142 3.97 5.81 -16.36
CA VAL A 142 4.95 4.85 -15.84
C VAL A 142 5.85 5.54 -14.82
N VAL A 143 5.80 5.09 -13.57
CA VAL A 143 6.62 5.62 -12.47
C VAL A 143 7.76 4.66 -12.10
N TYR A 144 7.67 3.39 -12.49
CA TYR A 144 8.71 2.40 -12.28
C TYR A 144 8.72 1.40 -13.44
N ASP A 145 9.92 1.13 -13.99
CA ASP A 145 10.09 0.15 -15.08
C ASP A 145 11.49 -0.46 -15.00
N ARG A 146 11.61 -1.61 -14.31
CA ARG A 146 12.88 -2.33 -14.11
C ARG A 146 12.63 -3.82 -13.98
N GLY A 147 13.59 -4.64 -14.41
CA GLY A 147 13.54 -6.10 -14.24
C GLY A 147 12.30 -6.79 -14.80
N GLY A 148 11.57 -6.13 -15.72
CA GLY A 148 10.28 -6.59 -16.24
C GLY A 148 9.08 -6.22 -15.36
N LEU A 149 9.29 -5.66 -14.17
CA LEU A 149 8.25 -5.05 -13.35
C LEU A 149 7.98 -3.63 -13.83
N ARG A 150 6.72 -3.36 -14.15
CA ARG A 150 6.25 -2.04 -14.57
C ARG A 150 5.12 -1.58 -13.67
N ILE A 151 5.22 -0.35 -13.13
CA ILE A 151 4.21 0.26 -12.28
C ILE A 151 3.78 1.57 -12.91
N ILE A 152 2.47 1.70 -13.10
CA ILE A 152 1.81 2.83 -13.74
C ILE A 152 0.97 3.53 -12.68
N ALA A 153 1.24 4.81 -12.44
CA ALA A 153 0.38 5.68 -11.64
C ALA A 153 -0.80 6.11 -12.50
N ILE A 154 -1.99 6.04 -11.93
CA ILE A 154 -3.27 6.43 -12.54
C ILE A 154 -3.84 7.53 -11.69
N GLU A 155 -4.02 8.73 -12.23
CA GLU A 155 -4.58 9.83 -11.47
C GLU A 155 -6.04 9.54 -11.10
N VAL A 156 -6.36 9.74 -9.81
CA VAL A 156 -7.69 9.49 -9.24
C VAL A 156 -8.23 10.72 -8.50
N ASP A 157 -9.52 10.72 -8.19
CA ASP A 157 -10.17 11.79 -7.45
C ASP A 157 -10.39 11.40 -5.99
N HIS A 158 -9.54 11.88 -5.11
CA HIS A 158 -9.68 11.69 -3.65
C HIS A 158 -10.21 12.96 -2.94
N GLY A 159 -10.73 13.92 -3.69
CA GLY A 159 -11.29 15.17 -3.18
C GLY A 159 -10.57 16.42 -3.65
N GLU A 160 -11.17 17.58 -3.39
CA GLU A 160 -10.70 18.85 -3.93
C GLU A 160 -9.28 19.24 -3.48
N PHE A 161 -8.94 18.93 -2.22
CA PHE A 161 -7.68 19.36 -1.61
C PHE A 161 -6.63 18.25 -1.49
N ILE A 162 -6.96 17.02 -1.86
CA ILE A 162 -6.05 15.87 -1.80
C ILE A 162 -5.58 15.58 -3.22
N ARG A 163 -4.71 16.44 -3.72
CA ARG A 163 -4.24 16.39 -5.11
C ARG A 163 -2.74 16.65 -5.22
N PRO A 164 -2.05 15.89 -6.10
CA PRO A 164 -2.57 14.73 -6.82
C PRO A 164 -2.69 13.50 -5.92
N ALA A 165 -3.56 12.56 -6.29
CA ALA A 165 -3.69 11.24 -5.70
C ALA A 165 -3.68 10.18 -6.81
N TYR A 166 -3.11 9.00 -6.54
CA TYR A 166 -2.90 7.98 -7.56
C TYR A 166 -3.29 6.59 -7.09
N ALA A 167 -3.94 5.86 -7.99
CA ALA A 167 -4.01 4.39 -7.99
C ALA A 167 -2.79 3.83 -8.71
N PHE A 168 -2.54 2.53 -8.58
CA PHE A 168 -1.44 1.88 -9.30
C PHE A 168 -1.90 0.64 -10.04
N ARG A 169 -1.41 0.53 -11.29
CA ARG A 169 -1.43 -0.68 -12.10
C ARG A 169 -0.03 -1.26 -12.16
N VAL A 170 0.11 -2.50 -11.72
CA VAL A 170 1.37 -3.24 -11.64
C VAL A 170 1.35 -4.36 -12.67
N GLU A 171 2.35 -4.42 -13.53
CA GLU A 171 2.46 -5.40 -14.60
C GLU A 171 3.78 -6.17 -14.48
N TYR A 172 3.72 -7.51 -14.53
CA TYR A 172 4.89 -8.38 -14.57
C TYR A 172 4.57 -9.72 -15.23
N GLY A 173 5.38 -10.17 -16.20
CA GLY A 173 5.23 -11.48 -16.84
C GLY A 173 3.84 -11.74 -17.42
N GLY A 174 3.16 -10.69 -17.92
CA GLY A 174 1.79 -10.75 -18.42
C GLY A 174 0.72 -10.86 -17.32
N ARG A 175 1.08 -10.64 -16.04
CA ARG A 175 0.16 -10.56 -14.90
C ARG A 175 -0.11 -9.10 -14.57
N VAL A 176 -1.33 -8.83 -14.12
CA VAL A 176 -1.81 -7.47 -13.82
C VAL A 176 -2.46 -7.44 -12.45
N PHE A 177 -1.90 -6.60 -11.59
CA PHE A 177 -2.46 -6.24 -10.30
C PHE A 177 -2.84 -4.76 -10.31
N VAL A 178 -4.03 -4.42 -9.82
CA VAL A 178 -4.48 -3.03 -9.65
C VAL A 178 -4.83 -2.78 -8.20
N HIS A 179 -4.36 -1.65 -7.67
CA HIS A 179 -4.74 -1.15 -6.35
C HIS A 179 -5.30 0.25 -6.50
N SER A 180 -6.54 0.49 -6.07
CA SER A 180 -7.20 1.79 -6.21
C SER A 180 -6.52 2.89 -5.39
N HIS A 181 -5.90 2.52 -4.26
CA HIS A 181 -5.65 3.44 -3.17
C HIS A 181 -6.92 4.26 -2.87
N ASP A 182 -6.81 5.45 -2.28
CA ASP A 182 -7.97 6.22 -1.87
C ASP A 182 -8.54 7.01 -3.04
N THR A 183 -9.82 6.82 -3.33
CA THR A 183 -10.48 7.46 -4.47
C THR A 183 -11.99 7.39 -4.36
N ARG A 184 -12.68 8.38 -4.89
CA ARG A 184 -14.09 8.26 -5.29
C ARG A 184 -14.21 7.33 -6.49
N TYR A 185 -15.46 7.07 -6.95
CA TYR A 185 -15.66 6.46 -8.26
C TYR A 185 -14.89 7.24 -9.34
N ASN A 186 -14.07 6.54 -10.10
CA ASN A 186 -13.17 7.16 -11.07
C ASN A 186 -13.20 6.39 -12.41
N GLU A 187 -13.63 7.06 -13.48
CA GLU A 187 -13.72 6.45 -14.81
C GLU A 187 -12.35 6.14 -15.41
N ASN A 188 -11.34 6.98 -15.14
CA ASN A 188 -9.98 6.77 -15.61
C ASN A 188 -9.38 5.49 -15.00
N LEU A 189 -9.52 5.33 -13.68
CA LEU A 189 -9.11 4.10 -12.99
C LEU A 189 -9.85 2.88 -13.58
N THR A 190 -11.16 2.98 -13.74
CA THR A 190 -11.98 1.89 -14.31
C THR A 190 -11.51 1.50 -15.71
N ALA A 191 -11.19 2.47 -16.56
CA ALA A 191 -10.67 2.22 -17.91
C ALA A 191 -9.28 1.55 -17.86
N GLN A 192 -8.39 2.01 -16.99
CA GLN A 192 -7.03 1.48 -16.89
C GLN A 192 -6.93 0.17 -16.09
N ALA A 193 -7.96 -0.19 -15.31
CA ALA A 193 -8.03 -1.46 -14.60
C ALA A 193 -8.54 -2.63 -15.46
N GLN A 194 -8.87 -2.40 -16.73
CA GLN A 194 -9.30 -3.47 -17.63
C GLN A 194 -8.23 -4.56 -17.74
N GLY A 195 -8.68 -5.82 -17.72
CA GLY A 195 -7.81 -6.98 -17.81
C GLY A 195 -6.99 -7.29 -16.55
N ALA A 196 -7.34 -6.71 -15.40
CA ALA A 196 -6.71 -7.03 -14.14
C ALA A 196 -6.92 -8.51 -13.76
N ASP A 197 -5.85 -9.17 -13.34
CA ASP A 197 -5.94 -10.48 -12.70
C ASP A 197 -6.50 -10.31 -11.28
N VAL A 198 -5.98 -9.34 -10.54
CA VAL A 198 -6.45 -8.99 -9.20
C VAL A 198 -6.67 -7.47 -9.16
N PHE A 199 -7.83 -7.07 -8.66
CA PHE A 199 -8.14 -5.67 -8.40
C PHE A 199 -8.57 -5.50 -6.94
N ILE A 200 -7.79 -4.73 -6.18
CA ILE A 200 -8.10 -4.37 -4.79
C ILE A 200 -8.60 -2.93 -4.77
N HIS A 201 -9.81 -2.69 -4.26
CA HIS A 201 -10.44 -1.37 -4.20
C HIS A 201 -10.75 -0.97 -2.76
N GLU A 202 -10.50 0.30 -2.42
CA GLU A 202 -10.97 0.88 -1.17
C GLU A 202 -12.50 1.01 -1.16
N ILE A 203 -13.09 1.22 0.04
CA ILE A 203 -14.53 1.32 0.18
C ILE A 203 -14.91 2.10 1.43
N ALA A 204 -15.93 2.95 1.33
CA ALA A 204 -16.45 3.71 2.45
C ALA A 204 -17.96 3.64 2.58
N ALA A 205 -18.44 3.54 3.81
CA ALA A 205 -19.85 3.69 4.10
C ALA A 205 -20.08 4.24 5.51
N ALA A 206 -21.21 4.92 5.68
CA ALA A 206 -21.73 5.33 6.98
C ALA A 206 -23.26 5.15 7.01
N ARG A 207 -23.79 4.90 8.21
CA ARG A 207 -25.25 4.83 8.36
C ARG A 207 -25.88 6.20 8.19
N PRO A 208 -27.07 6.30 7.57
CA PRO A 208 -27.75 7.60 7.37
C PRO A 208 -27.93 8.38 8.68
N GLN A 209 -28.25 7.69 9.78
CA GLN A 209 -28.43 8.32 11.07
C GLN A 209 -27.12 8.90 11.61
N THR A 210 -25.99 8.20 11.41
CA THR A 210 -24.65 8.68 11.80
C THR A 210 -24.28 9.97 11.05
N LEU A 211 -24.63 10.08 9.77
CA LEU A 211 -24.38 11.30 8.98
C LEU A 211 -25.25 12.48 9.44
N ILE A 212 -26.47 12.22 9.91
CA ILE A 212 -27.35 13.25 10.49
C ILE A 212 -26.79 13.74 11.83
N ASP A 213 -26.39 12.83 12.71
CA ASP A 213 -25.94 13.14 14.07
C ASP A 213 -24.50 13.73 14.07
N TYR A 214 -23.70 13.35 13.09
CA TYR A 214 -22.28 13.75 12.95
C TYR A 214 -21.95 14.22 11.50
N PRO A 215 -22.43 15.38 11.06
CA PRO A 215 -22.32 15.84 9.66
C PRO A 215 -20.87 15.93 9.14
N ARG A 216 -19.87 16.06 10.04
CA ARG A 216 -18.45 16.07 9.64
C ARG A 216 -17.96 14.73 9.08
N ILE A 217 -18.63 13.62 9.42
CA ILE A 217 -18.32 12.30 8.86
C ILE A 217 -18.59 12.27 7.35
N GLN A 218 -19.59 13.02 6.88
CA GLN A 218 -19.88 13.14 5.46
C GLN A 218 -18.66 13.57 4.65
N VAL A 219 -17.87 14.51 5.16
CA VAL A 219 -16.65 14.99 4.47
C VAL A 219 -15.66 13.85 4.24
N ALA A 220 -15.48 12.96 5.23
CA ALA A 220 -14.61 11.81 5.07
C ALA A 220 -15.20 10.79 4.07
N ILE A 221 -16.50 10.52 4.15
CA ILE A 221 -17.16 9.59 3.21
C ILE A 221 -17.13 10.13 1.78
N ASP A 222 -17.29 11.43 1.59
CA ASP A 222 -17.30 12.07 0.26
C ASP A 222 -15.95 11.96 -0.47
N HIS A 223 -14.88 11.58 0.21
CA HIS A 223 -13.56 11.39 -0.39
C HIS A 223 -13.34 9.97 -0.93
N HIS A 224 -14.26 9.04 -0.71
CA HIS A 224 -14.10 7.62 -0.97
C HIS A 224 -15.23 7.06 -1.85
N ALA A 225 -15.07 5.83 -2.32
CA ALA A 225 -16.06 5.12 -3.12
C ALA A 225 -17.11 4.43 -2.24
N THR A 226 -18.38 4.59 -2.62
CA THR A 226 -19.49 3.86 -1.98
C THR A 226 -19.47 2.37 -2.36
N PRO A 227 -20.14 1.49 -1.61
CA PRO A 227 -20.27 0.07 -1.98
C PRO A 227 -20.83 -0.12 -3.40
N GLU A 228 -21.83 0.67 -3.79
CA GLU A 228 -22.43 0.64 -5.13
C GLU A 228 -21.43 1.10 -6.20
N ASP A 229 -20.61 2.12 -5.90
CA ASP A 229 -19.53 2.58 -6.79
C ASP A 229 -18.52 1.49 -7.05
N VAL A 230 -18.04 0.82 -5.98
CA VAL A 230 -17.10 -0.29 -6.08
C VAL A 230 -17.70 -1.45 -6.87
N GLY A 231 -18.98 -1.77 -6.63
CA GLY A 231 -19.72 -2.78 -7.39
C GLY A 231 -19.76 -2.46 -8.89
N ARG A 232 -20.01 -1.18 -9.25
CA ARG A 232 -19.97 -0.71 -10.65
C ARG A 232 -18.58 -0.84 -11.26
N VAL A 233 -17.54 -0.46 -10.54
CA VAL A 233 -16.14 -0.61 -10.98
C VAL A 233 -15.83 -2.09 -11.27
N PHE A 234 -16.14 -3.00 -10.36
CA PHE A 234 -15.90 -4.43 -10.56
C PHE A 234 -16.75 -5.02 -11.69
N THR A 235 -17.98 -4.55 -11.89
CA THR A 235 -18.82 -4.96 -13.01
C THR A 235 -18.27 -4.53 -14.36
N GLN A 236 -17.67 -3.35 -14.43
CA GLN A 236 -17.07 -2.83 -15.66
C GLN A 236 -15.69 -3.45 -15.96
N THR A 237 -14.91 -3.76 -14.93
CA THR A 237 -13.53 -4.26 -15.09
C THR A 237 -13.42 -5.78 -15.12
N ARG A 238 -14.33 -6.50 -14.47
CA ARG A 238 -14.38 -7.96 -14.37
C ARG A 238 -13.02 -8.59 -14.04
N PRO A 239 -12.36 -8.20 -12.94
CA PRO A 239 -11.11 -8.82 -12.54
C PRO A 239 -11.32 -10.32 -12.25
N LYS A 240 -10.25 -11.14 -12.39
CA LYS A 240 -10.34 -12.56 -12.01
C LYS A 240 -10.51 -12.74 -10.50
N LEU A 241 -9.99 -11.79 -9.70
CA LEU A 241 -10.20 -11.69 -8.26
C LEU A 241 -10.45 -10.24 -7.88
N ALA A 242 -11.63 -9.97 -7.32
CA ALA A 242 -12.00 -8.67 -6.74
C ALA A 242 -11.77 -8.70 -5.22
N MET A 243 -11.19 -7.63 -4.66
CA MET A 243 -10.95 -7.53 -3.21
C MET A 243 -11.28 -6.12 -2.70
N LEU A 244 -11.70 -6.04 -1.44
CA LEU A 244 -11.91 -4.79 -0.70
C LEU A 244 -10.77 -4.56 0.29
N THR A 245 -10.33 -3.32 0.42
CA THR A 245 -9.32 -2.87 1.38
C THR A 245 -9.69 -1.49 1.91
N HIS A 246 -8.93 -0.94 2.84
CA HIS A 246 -9.10 0.42 3.34
C HIS A 246 -10.58 0.72 3.65
N LEU A 247 -11.16 -0.09 4.56
CA LEU A 247 -12.59 -0.04 4.85
C LEU A 247 -12.91 1.15 5.76
N VAL A 248 -13.41 2.23 5.19
CA VAL A 248 -13.78 3.46 5.93
C VAL A 248 -15.16 3.28 6.55
N MET A 249 -15.18 2.68 7.72
CA MET A 249 -16.36 2.42 8.55
C MET A 249 -16.23 3.21 9.86
N LEU A 250 -16.76 4.42 9.91
CA LEU A 250 -16.49 5.35 11.00
C LEU A 250 -17.49 5.18 12.17
N PRO A 251 -17.00 5.28 13.45
CA PRO A 251 -17.85 5.25 14.63
C PRO A 251 -18.80 6.47 14.64
N PRO A 252 -19.89 6.47 15.50
CA PRO A 252 -20.10 5.53 16.60
C PRO A 252 -20.83 4.23 16.23
N ASP A 253 -21.52 4.16 15.10
CA ASP A 253 -22.29 3.00 14.64
C ASP A 253 -21.86 2.66 13.20
N PRO A 254 -20.68 2.00 13.02
CA PRO A 254 -20.20 1.68 11.68
C PRO A 254 -21.06 0.61 11.01
N PRO A 255 -21.18 0.62 9.68
CA PRO A 255 -21.69 -0.53 8.93
C PRO A 255 -20.81 -1.77 9.19
N THR A 256 -21.38 -2.94 9.01
CA THR A 256 -20.62 -4.20 9.08
C THR A 256 -19.97 -4.52 7.73
N ILE A 257 -18.98 -5.42 7.73
CA ILE A 257 -18.35 -5.92 6.49
C ILE A 257 -19.40 -6.58 5.58
N GLU A 258 -20.36 -7.31 6.17
CA GLU A 258 -21.43 -7.94 5.42
C GLU A 258 -22.35 -6.91 4.73
N GLU A 259 -22.60 -5.77 5.38
CA GLU A 259 -23.37 -4.68 4.79
C GLU A 259 -22.60 -4.02 3.63
N LEU A 260 -21.27 -3.81 3.75
CA LEU A 260 -20.46 -3.34 2.64
C LEU A 260 -20.49 -4.31 1.46
N CYS A 261 -20.26 -5.59 1.71
CA CYS A 261 -20.32 -6.63 0.68
C CYS A 261 -21.71 -6.72 0.03
N ALA A 262 -22.78 -6.57 0.81
CA ALA A 262 -24.14 -6.55 0.29
C ALA A 262 -24.40 -5.34 -0.65
N GLY A 263 -23.86 -4.16 -0.31
CA GLY A 263 -23.91 -2.99 -1.18
C GLY A 263 -23.15 -3.21 -2.50
N VAL A 264 -21.95 -3.78 -2.46
CA VAL A 264 -21.20 -4.16 -3.67
C VAL A 264 -21.99 -5.15 -4.51
N ALA A 265 -22.65 -6.13 -3.89
CA ALA A 265 -23.41 -7.16 -4.57
C ALA A 265 -24.68 -6.65 -5.25
N THR A 266 -25.12 -5.42 -5.01
CA THR A 266 -26.23 -4.80 -5.77
C THR A 266 -25.83 -4.53 -7.23
N GLU A 267 -24.56 -4.35 -7.49
CA GLU A 267 -24.02 -4.00 -8.81
C GLU A 267 -23.10 -5.09 -9.40
N TYR A 268 -22.46 -5.93 -8.56
CA TYR A 268 -21.48 -6.93 -8.98
C TYR A 268 -21.87 -8.33 -8.51
N ASP A 269 -21.97 -9.26 -9.46
CA ASP A 269 -22.36 -10.66 -9.24
C ASP A 269 -21.16 -11.63 -9.03
N GLY A 270 -19.93 -11.12 -9.06
CA GLY A 270 -18.72 -11.92 -8.83
C GLY A 270 -18.37 -12.09 -7.36
N ILE A 271 -17.35 -12.92 -7.11
CA ILE A 271 -16.83 -13.14 -5.75
C ILE A 271 -15.96 -11.94 -5.36
N VAL A 272 -16.20 -11.43 -4.15
CA VAL A 272 -15.40 -10.37 -3.54
C VAL A 272 -14.81 -10.88 -2.24
N LEU A 273 -13.50 -10.74 -2.07
CA LEU A 273 -12.82 -11.02 -0.81
C LEU A 273 -12.55 -9.72 -0.07
N VAL A 274 -12.45 -9.80 1.25
CA VAL A 274 -11.97 -8.69 2.08
C VAL A 274 -10.49 -8.93 2.38
N ALA A 275 -9.68 -7.92 2.13
CA ALA A 275 -8.25 -7.96 2.38
C ALA A 275 -7.96 -7.81 3.88
N GLU A 276 -6.97 -8.56 4.35
CA GLU A 276 -6.46 -8.51 5.72
C GLU A 276 -4.95 -8.28 5.70
N ASP A 277 -4.44 -7.65 6.75
CA ASP A 277 -2.99 -7.48 6.93
C ASP A 277 -2.27 -8.83 6.88
N LEU A 278 -1.09 -8.87 6.25
CA LEU A 278 -0.25 -10.05 6.04
C LEU A 278 -0.82 -11.10 5.08
N MET A 279 -1.99 -10.90 4.49
CA MET A 279 -2.49 -11.74 3.40
C MET A 279 -1.53 -11.65 2.20
N THR A 280 -1.23 -12.80 1.60
CA THR A 280 -0.37 -12.87 0.41
C THR A 280 -1.17 -13.38 -0.78
N ILE A 281 -1.01 -12.73 -1.93
CA ILE A 281 -1.63 -13.11 -3.20
C ILE A 281 -0.50 -13.44 -4.18
N GLU A 282 -0.54 -14.63 -4.76
CA GLU A 282 0.39 -15.03 -5.81
C GLU A 282 -0.36 -15.13 -7.15
N ILE A 283 0.06 -14.31 -8.11
CA ILE A 283 -0.52 -14.23 -9.45
C ILE A 283 0.44 -14.93 -10.41
N GLY A 284 0.15 -16.19 -10.68
CA GLY A 284 0.89 -17.05 -11.60
C GLY A 284 -0.04 -17.54 -12.71
N ASN A 285 0.08 -18.84 -13.08
CA ASN A 285 -0.90 -19.47 -13.96
C ASN A 285 -2.28 -19.57 -13.32
N ASN A 286 -2.31 -19.67 -11.99
CA ASN A 286 -3.50 -19.55 -11.15
C ASN A 286 -3.26 -18.42 -10.15
N ILE A 287 -4.35 -17.88 -9.61
CA ILE A 287 -4.29 -16.94 -8.50
C ILE A 287 -4.47 -17.75 -7.22
N SER A 288 -3.55 -17.60 -6.28
CA SER A 288 -3.68 -18.17 -4.94
C SER A 288 -3.65 -17.07 -3.88
N VAL A 289 -4.57 -17.18 -2.93
CA VAL A 289 -4.65 -16.29 -1.77
C VAL A 289 -4.22 -17.10 -0.55
N ILE A 290 -3.18 -16.65 0.11
CA ILE A 290 -2.62 -17.27 1.31
C ILE A 290 -3.04 -16.40 2.49
N PRO A 291 -4.00 -16.86 3.31
CA PRO A 291 -4.45 -16.11 4.46
C PRO A 291 -3.37 -16.03 5.53
N VAL A 292 -3.57 -15.14 6.48
CA VAL A 292 -2.64 -14.93 7.61
C VAL A 292 -2.55 -16.19 8.45
N HIS A 293 -1.35 -16.71 8.64
CA HIS A 293 -1.10 -17.67 9.69
C HIS A 293 -0.65 -16.94 10.97
N HIS A 294 -1.55 -16.80 11.94
CA HIS A 294 -1.22 -16.32 13.28
C HIS A 294 -0.36 -17.34 14.05
N GLY A 295 0.78 -17.72 13.49
CA GLY A 295 1.74 -18.58 14.14
C GLY A 295 2.77 -17.78 14.90
N ARG A 296 2.87 -18.00 16.23
CA ARG A 296 3.92 -17.41 17.09
C ARG A 296 5.34 -17.94 16.79
N ASN A 297 5.57 -18.62 15.72
CA ASN A 297 6.88 -19.19 15.42
C ASN A 297 7.56 -18.35 14.36
N GLY A 298 8.68 -17.76 14.75
CA GLY A 298 9.54 -16.96 13.87
C GLY A 298 9.73 -17.68 12.54
N ALA A 299 9.15 -17.11 11.50
CA ALA A 299 9.44 -17.50 10.14
C ALA A 299 10.95 -17.38 9.97
N GLY A 300 11.58 -18.40 9.42
CA GLY A 300 13.00 -18.36 9.12
C GLY A 300 13.26 -17.12 8.26
N HIS A 301 14.17 -16.26 8.71
CA HIS A 301 14.52 -15.04 8.01
C HIS A 301 14.86 -15.39 6.55
N LYS A 302 14.15 -14.74 5.61
CA LYS A 302 14.57 -14.80 4.21
C LYS A 302 15.96 -14.17 4.12
N PRO A 303 16.94 -14.83 3.47
CA PRO A 303 18.26 -14.24 3.30
C PRO A 303 18.15 -12.95 2.47
N LEU A 304 18.91 -11.92 2.86
CA LEU A 304 19.10 -10.75 2.03
C LEU A 304 19.63 -11.22 0.66
N LYS A 305 18.98 -10.80 -0.42
CA LYS A 305 19.50 -11.03 -1.76
C LYS A 305 20.84 -10.24 -1.86
N SER A 306 21.94 -10.92 -2.12
CA SER A 306 23.18 -10.26 -2.49
C SER A 306 22.94 -9.60 -3.85
N ARG A 307 22.79 -8.29 -3.85
CA ARG A 307 22.87 -7.52 -5.09
C ARG A 307 24.35 -7.43 -5.46
N GLY A 308 24.75 -8.09 -6.55
CA GLY A 308 26.08 -8.00 -7.13
C GLY A 308 26.31 -6.64 -7.77
#